data_7de288818ef629c54755c845f068922c
#
_entry.id   7de288818ef629c54755c845f068922c
#
_cell.length_a   1.000
_cell.length_b   1.000
_cell.length_c   1.000
_cell.angle_alpha   90.00
_cell.angle_beta   90.00
_cell.angle_gamma   90.00
#
_symmetry.space_group_name_H-M   'P 1'
#
loop_
_entity.id
_entity.type
_entity.pdbx_description
1 polymer ?
#
loop_
_entity_poly.entity_id
_entity_poly.type
_entity_poly.pdbx_seq_one_letter_code
_entity_poly.pdbx_strand_id
1 'polypeptide(L)'
;MTHPSHPSAYPQQPHGEPHTVPFPVQQQWAPAGQGQYPPPAAGQGQHPPPPAGQGPYPPADARYAPPPGAGAAVPAPAKEPAAGAPKAGGRDRYLDLLRAVALVRVVVYHLFGWAWLTILFPSMGVMFALAGSLMARSLARPARSVLRGRLRRLLPPMWAFAALIVPMMFVMGLKPVREEGIWWFLKLGCYILPVGSPPYPWVSGSESGLLEQSWAEQAAGPLWYIRAYLWFVLASPLLLKAFRRLPWATLLAPIGLTAVIGTGLVTVPGATGEALVDFATFGSCWILGFAHNDGLLRRIPRYISVSSAAIIMAFGLWWASGHLTDEGWNLDEIPLAQATWSLGFCAILLQYAPSWKELPGRLAGWDSPITLANNRAVTIYLWHNMMIMATMPIIDQLWNVPWVGDHLGTYIDASYDALMLILIWPLIGVMIVAVGWVEDVAAKRRPRLWPNGAPKRTGKRAAGRGTPEPEPARPPGPRRR
;
A
#
# COMPACT_ATOMS: atom_id res chain seq x y z
N MET A 1 -38.95 69.05 28.90
CA MET A 1 -38.65 67.96 29.86
C MET A 1 -37.78 66.96 29.13
N THR A 2 -36.48 67.06 29.34
CA THR A 2 -35.39 66.37 28.66
C THR A 2 -35.00 65.16 29.48
N HIS A 3 -34.99 63.95 28.85
CA HIS A 3 -34.40 62.75 29.43
C HIS A 3 -32.96 62.63 28.90
N PRO A 4 -31.98 62.32 29.75
CA PRO A 4 -30.60 62.06 29.34
C PRO A 4 -30.40 60.62 28.93
N SER A 5 -29.72 60.46 27.80
CA SER A 5 -29.19 59.20 27.26
C SER A 5 -27.93 58.81 28.06
N HIS A 6 -27.91 57.56 28.55
CA HIS A 6 -26.69 56.91 29.08
C HIS A 6 -25.98 56.16 27.93
N PRO A 7 -24.67 56.27 27.76
CA PRO A 7 -23.89 55.41 26.92
C PRO A 7 -23.41 54.19 27.72
N SER A 8 -23.86 53.03 27.36
CA SER A 8 -23.32 51.75 27.85
C SER A 8 -22.18 51.35 26.88
N ALA A 9 -20.96 51.59 27.34
CA ALA A 9 -19.76 51.09 26.70
C ALA A 9 -19.46 49.68 27.27
N TYR A 10 -19.74 48.62 26.53
CA TYR A 10 -19.14 47.33 26.71
C TYR A 10 -17.88 47.24 25.83
N PRO A 11 -16.74 46.81 26.36
CA PRO A 11 -15.58 46.51 25.54
C PRO A 11 -15.87 45.27 24.69
N GLN A 12 -15.82 45.41 23.39
CA GLN A 12 -15.80 44.29 22.46
C GLN A 12 -14.47 43.52 22.73
N GLN A 13 -14.58 42.31 23.17
CA GLN A 13 -13.47 41.35 23.11
C GLN A 13 -13.20 41.05 21.63
N PRO A 14 -11.91 40.95 21.23
CA PRO A 14 -11.59 40.50 19.89
C PRO A 14 -12.07 39.06 19.73
N HIS A 15 -12.93 38.84 18.75
CA HIS A 15 -13.24 37.51 18.28
C HIS A 15 -11.91 36.86 17.83
N GLY A 16 -11.45 35.84 18.55
CA GLY A 16 -10.33 35.02 18.11
C GLY A 16 -10.69 34.44 16.75
N GLU A 17 -9.79 34.67 15.81
CA GLU A 17 -9.87 34.02 14.50
C GLU A 17 -9.94 32.50 14.72
N PRO A 18 -10.78 31.78 14.00
CA PRO A 18 -10.78 30.31 14.05
C PRO A 18 -9.39 29.83 13.66
N HIS A 19 -8.74 29.11 14.56
CA HIS A 19 -7.46 28.45 14.28
C HIS A 19 -7.71 27.39 13.22
N THR A 20 -7.64 27.80 11.94
CA THR A 20 -7.48 26.87 10.82
C THR A 20 -6.10 26.25 10.95
N VAL A 21 -6.03 25.04 11.48
CA VAL A 21 -4.85 24.20 11.35
C VAL A 21 -4.69 23.90 9.86
N PRO A 22 -3.63 24.37 9.18
CA PRO A 22 -3.46 24.03 7.78
C PRO A 22 -3.22 22.52 7.68
N PHE A 23 -4.10 21.83 6.95
CA PHE A 23 -3.78 20.50 6.49
C PHE A 23 -2.52 20.57 5.63
N PRO A 24 -1.57 19.62 5.75
CA PRO A 24 -0.48 19.54 4.81
C PRO A 24 -1.09 19.27 3.43
N VAL A 25 -1.10 20.31 2.63
CA VAL A 25 -1.46 20.22 1.22
C VAL A 25 -0.44 19.31 0.58
N GLN A 26 -0.86 18.19 -0.01
CA GLN A 26 -0.03 17.48 -0.96
C GLN A 26 0.21 18.42 -2.14
N GLN A 27 1.28 19.22 -2.04
CA GLN A 27 1.67 20.09 -3.14
C GLN A 27 1.97 19.23 -4.35
N GLN A 28 1.26 19.53 -5.43
CA GLN A 28 1.65 19.05 -6.74
C GLN A 28 3.08 19.52 -7.01
N TRP A 29 3.95 18.59 -7.36
CA TRP A 29 5.34 18.80 -7.73
C TRP A 29 5.47 19.94 -8.73
N ALA A 30 5.83 21.12 -8.25
CA ALA A 30 6.35 22.18 -9.11
C ALA A 30 7.85 21.90 -9.34
N PRO A 31 8.36 21.99 -10.56
CA PRO A 31 9.78 21.77 -10.81
C PRO A 31 10.59 22.82 -10.07
N ALA A 32 11.51 22.40 -9.23
CA ALA A 32 12.45 23.25 -8.51
C ALA A 32 13.24 24.13 -9.51
N GLY A 33 13.26 25.42 -9.22
CA GLY A 33 13.93 26.43 -10.02
C GLY A 33 15.41 26.11 -10.25
N GLN A 34 15.88 26.42 -11.45
CA GLN A 34 17.24 26.25 -11.92
C GLN A 34 18.24 27.02 -11.05
N GLY A 35 18.94 26.30 -10.16
CA GLY A 35 20.18 26.76 -9.55
C GLY A 35 21.35 26.39 -10.48
N GLN A 36 21.99 27.39 -11.08
CA GLN A 36 23.19 27.24 -11.88
C GLN A 36 24.36 26.81 -10.98
N TYR A 37 24.92 25.62 -11.24
CA TYR A 37 26.22 25.20 -10.72
C TYR A 37 27.31 25.30 -11.79
N PRO A 38 28.54 25.76 -11.44
CA PRO A 38 29.66 25.81 -12.39
C PRO A 38 30.24 24.40 -12.67
N PRO A 39 30.85 24.17 -13.86
CA PRO A 39 31.33 22.86 -14.26
C PRO A 39 32.63 22.47 -13.53
N PRO A 40 32.84 21.19 -13.19
CA PRO A 40 34.12 20.72 -12.66
C PRO A 40 35.15 20.50 -13.75
N ALA A 41 36.40 20.83 -13.41
CA ALA A 41 37.57 20.77 -14.27
C ALA A 41 37.96 19.33 -14.67
N ALA A 42 38.38 19.18 -15.91
CA ALA A 42 38.90 17.96 -16.51
C ALA A 42 40.25 17.53 -15.88
N GLY A 43 40.29 16.35 -15.28
CA GLY A 43 41.51 15.68 -14.85
C GLY A 43 41.72 14.41 -15.65
N GLN A 44 42.80 14.40 -16.48
CA GLN A 44 43.27 13.23 -17.21
C GLN A 44 43.98 12.27 -16.24
N GLY A 45 43.55 11.00 -16.19
CA GLY A 45 44.23 9.93 -15.48
C GLY A 45 44.37 8.68 -16.38
N GLN A 46 45.61 8.37 -16.77
CA GLN A 46 45.99 7.22 -17.56
C GLN A 46 45.86 5.92 -16.75
N HIS A 47 45.30 4.87 -17.36
CA HIS A 47 45.34 3.50 -16.84
C HIS A 47 46.41 2.66 -17.53
N PRO A 48 47.18 1.83 -16.79
CA PRO A 48 48.10 0.84 -17.39
C PRO A 48 47.35 -0.46 -17.76
N PRO A 49 47.91 -1.25 -18.74
CA PRO A 49 47.26 -2.47 -19.25
C PRO A 49 47.47 -3.69 -18.34
N PRO A 50 46.60 -4.72 -18.45
CA PRO A 50 46.72 -5.95 -17.68
C PRO A 50 47.72 -6.94 -18.27
N PRO A 51 48.33 -7.82 -17.44
CA PRO A 51 49.27 -8.83 -17.91
C PRO A 51 48.57 -10.08 -18.47
N ALA A 52 49.17 -10.63 -19.54
CA ALA A 52 48.83 -11.90 -20.18
C ALA A 52 49.51 -13.09 -19.48
N GLY A 53 48.88 -14.24 -19.53
CA GLY A 53 49.47 -15.54 -19.15
C GLY A 53 48.40 -16.56 -18.83
N GLN A 54 48.03 -17.41 -19.70
CA GLN A 54 48.57 -18.71 -20.12
C GLN A 54 48.03 -19.90 -19.37
N GLY A 55 47.52 -20.88 -20.13
CA GLY A 55 47.80 -22.28 -20.04
C GLY A 55 46.62 -23.17 -20.43
N PRO A 56 46.82 -24.15 -21.31
CA PRO A 56 45.73 -24.97 -21.81
C PRO A 56 45.48 -26.19 -20.93
N TYR A 57 44.21 -26.57 -20.74
CA TYR A 57 43.80 -27.84 -20.15
C TYR A 57 43.77 -28.93 -21.23
N PRO A 58 44.18 -30.17 -20.86
CA PRO A 58 44.18 -31.31 -21.80
C PRO A 58 42.77 -31.98 -21.86
N PRO A 59 42.47 -32.74 -22.93
CA PRO A 59 41.18 -33.37 -23.15
C PRO A 59 41.04 -34.68 -22.34
N ALA A 60 39.85 -34.89 -21.78
CA ALA A 60 39.48 -36.11 -21.13
C ALA A 60 38.81 -37.08 -22.11
N ASP A 61 39.58 -38.04 -22.64
CA ASP A 61 39.08 -39.30 -23.20
C ASP A 61 39.53 -40.47 -22.32
N ALA A 62 38.60 -41.16 -21.68
CA ALA A 62 38.82 -42.53 -21.25
C ALA A 62 37.44 -43.24 -21.12
N ARG A 63 37.25 -44.14 -22.05
CA ARG A 63 36.17 -45.13 -22.13
C ARG A 63 36.23 -46.06 -20.95
N TYR A 64 35.09 -46.30 -20.33
CA TYR A 64 34.86 -47.47 -19.46
C TYR A 64 33.64 -48.27 -20.00
N ALA A 65 33.88 -49.46 -20.55
CA ALA A 65 32.89 -50.44 -20.93
C ALA A 65 32.63 -51.35 -19.72
N PRO A 66 31.36 -51.67 -19.38
CA PRO A 66 31.07 -52.67 -18.35
C PRO A 66 31.09 -54.08 -18.92
N PRO A 67 31.44 -55.13 -18.08
CA PRO A 67 31.45 -56.53 -18.50
C PRO A 67 30.03 -57.12 -18.57
N PRO A 68 29.77 -58.14 -19.42
CA PRO A 68 28.49 -58.81 -19.54
C PRO A 68 28.36 -59.92 -18.50
N GLY A 69 27.21 -60.02 -17.84
CA GLY A 69 26.84 -61.18 -17.13
C GLY A 69 25.96 -60.98 -15.89
N ALA A 70 24.85 -61.65 -15.91
CA ALA A 70 23.92 -61.98 -14.85
C ALA A 70 22.66 -61.09 -14.71
N GLY A 71 21.61 -61.57 -15.32
CA GLY A 71 20.25 -61.11 -15.07
C GLY A 71 19.79 -61.47 -13.65
N ALA A 72 19.53 -60.44 -12.88
CA ALA A 72 18.66 -60.51 -11.72
C ALA A 72 17.78 -59.25 -11.82
N ALA A 73 16.47 -59.44 -11.94
CA ALA A 73 15.49 -58.37 -11.93
C ALA A 73 15.60 -57.59 -10.60
N VAL A 74 16.20 -56.38 -10.68
CA VAL A 74 16.18 -55.47 -9.56
C VAL A 74 14.75 -54.89 -9.48
N PRO A 75 14.06 -54.97 -8.33
CA PRO A 75 12.78 -54.31 -8.15
C PRO A 75 12.99 -52.81 -8.39
N ALA A 76 12.12 -52.22 -9.21
CA ALA A 76 12.11 -50.76 -9.42
C ALA A 76 12.16 -50.06 -8.05
N PRO A 77 13.07 -49.07 -7.83
CA PRO A 77 13.05 -48.28 -6.62
C PRO A 77 11.68 -47.66 -6.45
N ALA A 78 11.04 -47.93 -5.32
CA ALA A 78 9.84 -47.27 -4.92
C ALA A 78 10.08 -45.78 -5.10
N LYS A 79 9.24 -45.10 -5.90
CA LYS A 79 9.27 -43.63 -6.01
C LYS A 79 9.26 -43.07 -4.62
N GLU A 80 10.43 -42.57 -4.17
CA GLU A 80 10.45 -41.69 -3.02
C GLU A 80 9.38 -40.61 -3.23
N PRO A 81 8.51 -40.36 -2.27
CA PRO A 81 7.54 -39.28 -2.40
C PRO A 81 8.37 -38.02 -2.62
N ALA A 82 8.24 -37.44 -3.83
CA ALA A 82 8.86 -36.17 -4.20
C ALA A 82 8.69 -35.23 -3.02
N ALA A 83 9.83 -34.78 -2.46
CA ALA A 83 9.88 -33.87 -1.33
C ALA A 83 8.83 -32.78 -1.56
N GLY A 84 7.82 -32.74 -0.70
CA GLY A 84 6.53 -32.15 -0.92
C GLY A 84 6.57 -30.81 -1.63
N ALA A 85 5.94 -30.73 -2.77
CA ALA A 85 5.52 -29.47 -3.33
C ALA A 85 4.88 -28.66 -2.19
N PRO A 86 5.31 -27.42 -1.92
CA PRO A 86 4.81 -26.68 -0.78
C PRO A 86 3.29 -26.66 -0.88
N LYS A 87 2.60 -27.33 0.04
CA LYS A 87 1.14 -27.33 0.15
C LYS A 87 0.70 -25.90 0.00
N ALA A 88 -0.24 -25.61 -0.89
CA ALA A 88 -0.78 -24.30 -1.17
C ALA A 88 -0.97 -23.56 0.16
N GLY A 89 -0.02 -22.69 0.50
CA GLY A 89 0.15 -22.14 1.83
C GLY A 89 -1.12 -21.41 2.22
N GLY A 90 -1.61 -21.66 3.42
CA GLY A 90 -2.67 -20.91 4.06
C GLY A 90 -2.38 -19.41 4.03
N ARG A 91 -3.33 -18.60 4.41
CA ARG A 91 -3.19 -17.16 4.55
C ARG A 91 -2.06 -16.87 5.56
N ASP A 92 -1.08 -16.06 5.19
CA ASP A 92 0.01 -15.65 6.07
C ASP A 92 -0.43 -14.47 6.92
N ARG A 93 -0.58 -14.70 8.23
CA ARG A 93 -1.09 -13.69 9.17
C ARG A 93 -0.10 -12.59 9.47
N TYR A 94 1.20 -12.84 9.29
CA TYR A 94 2.21 -11.79 9.40
C TYR A 94 2.06 -10.73 8.30
N LEU A 95 1.91 -11.16 7.05
CA LEU A 95 1.69 -10.24 5.94
C LEU A 95 0.35 -9.49 6.06
N ASP A 96 -0.66 -10.15 6.66
CA ASP A 96 -1.94 -9.50 6.97
C ASP A 96 -1.79 -8.42 8.04
N LEU A 97 -1.00 -8.67 9.09
CA LEU A 97 -0.69 -7.70 10.13
C LEU A 97 0.03 -6.48 9.54
N LEU A 98 1.08 -6.71 8.75
CA LEU A 98 1.83 -5.62 8.13
C LEU A 98 0.95 -4.71 7.27
N ARG A 99 0.03 -5.31 6.51
CA ARG A 99 -0.91 -4.52 5.69
C ARG A 99 -1.87 -3.71 6.55
N ALA A 100 -2.38 -4.29 7.64
CA ALA A 100 -3.26 -3.58 8.56
C ALA A 100 -2.53 -2.42 9.24
N VAL A 101 -1.28 -2.64 9.70
CA VAL A 101 -0.43 -1.59 10.28
C VAL A 101 -0.15 -0.48 9.26
N ALA A 102 0.17 -0.84 8.01
CA ALA A 102 0.39 0.13 6.94
C ALA A 102 -0.86 0.99 6.71
N LEU A 103 -2.04 0.37 6.69
CA LEU A 103 -3.30 1.08 6.48
C LEU A 103 -3.64 2.02 7.65
N VAL A 104 -3.45 1.58 8.91
CA VAL A 104 -3.63 2.43 10.10
C VAL A 104 -2.65 3.62 10.06
N ARG A 105 -1.37 3.36 9.73
CA ARG A 105 -0.37 4.44 9.60
C ARG A 105 -0.78 5.46 8.53
N VAL A 106 -1.33 5.02 7.39
CA VAL A 106 -1.84 5.93 6.34
C VAL A 106 -2.90 6.85 6.91
N VAL A 107 -3.89 6.32 7.62
CA VAL A 107 -4.96 7.12 8.25
C VAL A 107 -4.38 8.13 9.24
N VAL A 108 -3.48 7.69 10.13
CA VAL A 108 -2.86 8.56 11.15
C VAL A 108 -2.00 9.64 10.51
N TYR A 109 -1.26 9.30 9.43
CA TYR A 109 -0.45 10.27 8.70
C TYR A 109 -1.31 11.38 8.07
N HIS A 110 -2.40 11.04 7.39
CA HIS A 110 -3.27 12.04 6.79
C HIS A 110 -4.09 12.82 7.83
N LEU A 111 -4.27 12.24 9.03
CA LEU A 111 -4.95 12.94 10.13
C LEU A 111 -4.08 14.05 10.73
N PHE A 112 -2.78 13.82 10.90
CA PHE A 112 -1.88 14.70 11.65
C PHE A 112 -0.76 15.33 10.81
N GLY A 113 -0.51 14.87 9.60
CA GLY A 113 0.61 15.33 8.77
C GLY A 113 2.00 15.03 9.35
N TRP A 114 2.14 14.09 10.29
CA TRP A 114 3.42 13.83 10.96
C TRP A 114 4.46 13.25 10.00
N ALA A 115 5.36 14.08 9.50
CA ALA A 115 6.42 13.72 8.57
C ALA A 115 7.30 12.54 9.05
N TRP A 116 7.62 12.47 10.36
CA TRP A 116 8.44 11.41 10.96
C TRP A 116 7.85 10.00 10.78
N LEU A 117 6.53 9.89 10.58
CA LEU A 117 5.88 8.61 10.29
C LEU A 117 6.37 8.00 8.97
N THR A 118 6.83 8.81 8.00
CA THR A 118 7.37 8.33 6.74
C THR A 118 8.68 7.58 6.95
N ILE A 119 9.47 8.02 7.92
CA ILE A 119 10.72 7.38 8.34
C ILE A 119 10.43 6.16 9.21
N LEU A 120 9.55 6.29 10.22
CA LEU A 120 9.26 5.18 11.14
C LEU A 120 8.70 3.95 10.43
N PHE A 121 7.77 4.16 9.49
CA PHE A 121 7.14 3.07 8.75
C PHE A 121 6.70 3.51 7.36
N PRO A 122 7.47 3.21 6.30
CA PRO A 122 7.16 3.61 4.93
C PRO A 122 6.00 2.77 4.37
N SER A 123 4.77 3.13 4.73
CA SER A 123 3.56 2.34 4.47
C SER A 123 3.35 2.01 3.02
N MET A 124 3.58 2.97 2.11
CA MET A 124 3.39 2.76 0.68
C MET A 124 4.38 1.72 0.14
N GLY A 125 5.67 1.84 0.50
CA GLY A 125 6.68 0.84 0.15
C GLY A 125 6.32 -0.56 0.64
N VAL A 126 5.86 -0.68 1.90
CA VAL A 126 5.42 -1.95 2.49
C VAL A 126 4.20 -2.51 1.74
N MET A 127 3.19 -1.68 1.45
CA MET A 127 1.99 -2.12 0.74
C MET A 127 2.32 -2.60 -0.67
N PHE A 128 3.20 -1.91 -1.40
CA PHE A 128 3.65 -2.35 -2.73
C PHE A 128 4.51 -3.62 -2.67
N ALA A 129 5.40 -3.77 -1.70
CA ALA A 129 6.20 -4.99 -1.53
C ALA A 129 5.33 -6.22 -1.22
N LEU A 130 4.34 -6.08 -0.32
CA LEU A 130 3.38 -7.13 -0.02
C LEU A 130 2.51 -7.48 -1.23
N ALA A 131 2.05 -6.47 -1.97
CA ALA A 131 1.24 -6.66 -3.17
C ALA A 131 2.05 -7.34 -4.28
N GLY A 132 3.31 -6.98 -4.48
CA GLY A 132 4.25 -7.63 -5.40
C GLY A 132 4.44 -9.10 -5.08
N SER A 133 4.68 -9.44 -3.80
CA SER A 133 4.81 -10.83 -3.35
C SER A 133 3.56 -11.67 -3.66
N LEU A 134 2.38 -11.12 -3.36
CA LEU A 134 1.11 -11.77 -3.69
C LEU A 134 0.85 -11.84 -5.20
N MET A 135 1.36 -10.87 -5.96
CA MET A 135 1.23 -10.85 -7.42
C MET A 135 2.10 -11.94 -8.05
N ALA A 136 3.38 -12.07 -7.67
CA ALA A 136 4.26 -13.13 -8.13
C ALA A 136 3.67 -14.52 -7.87
N ARG A 137 3.15 -14.74 -6.66
CA ARG A 137 2.45 -15.98 -6.29
C ARG A 137 1.21 -16.23 -7.16
N SER A 138 0.46 -15.18 -7.48
CA SER A 138 -0.74 -15.29 -8.29
C SER A 138 -0.43 -15.62 -9.75
N LEU A 139 0.69 -15.12 -10.29
CA LEU A 139 1.16 -15.32 -11.66
C LEU A 139 1.67 -16.75 -11.96
N ALA A 140 1.65 -17.66 -10.98
CA ALA A 140 1.70 -19.10 -11.24
C ALA A 140 0.51 -19.60 -12.08
N ARG A 141 -0.58 -18.82 -12.15
CA ARG A 141 -1.75 -19.01 -13.02
C ARG A 141 -1.62 -18.13 -14.27
N PRO A 142 -2.42 -18.40 -15.35
CA PRO A 142 -2.39 -17.58 -16.56
C PRO A 142 -2.58 -16.08 -16.24
N ALA A 143 -1.67 -15.24 -16.75
CA ALA A 143 -1.61 -13.81 -16.44
C ALA A 143 -2.94 -13.09 -16.69
N ARG A 144 -3.60 -13.36 -17.84
CA ARG A 144 -4.91 -12.77 -18.19
C ARG A 144 -5.97 -13.00 -17.11
N SER A 145 -6.02 -14.22 -16.55
CA SER A 145 -6.96 -14.56 -15.47
C SER A 145 -6.64 -13.80 -14.18
N VAL A 146 -5.34 -13.66 -13.86
CA VAL A 146 -4.88 -12.92 -12.67
C VAL A 146 -5.20 -11.44 -12.79
N LEU A 147 -4.84 -10.82 -13.93
CA LEU A 147 -5.11 -9.41 -14.20
C LEU A 147 -6.61 -9.11 -14.11
N ARG A 148 -7.44 -9.87 -14.84
CA ARG A 148 -8.90 -9.72 -14.79
C ARG A 148 -9.43 -9.85 -13.35
N GLY A 149 -8.87 -10.78 -12.57
CA GLY A 149 -9.27 -10.99 -11.17
C GLY A 149 -8.90 -9.82 -10.28
N ARG A 150 -7.75 -9.17 -10.52
CA ARG A 150 -7.30 -7.98 -9.78
C ARG A 150 -8.14 -6.76 -10.13
N LEU A 151 -8.32 -6.47 -11.42
CA LEU A 151 -9.16 -5.39 -11.90
C LEU A 151 -10.59 -5.48 -11.36
N ARG A 152 -11.20 -6.67 -11.43
CA ARG A 152 -12.53 -6.87 -10.88
C ARG A 152 -12.64 -6.59 -9.38
N ARG A 153 -11.59 -6.73 -8.60
CA ARG A 153 -11.61 -6.45 -7.16
C ARG A 153 -11.32 -5.00 -6.82
N LEU A 154 -10.60 -4.30 -7.71
CA LEU A 154 -10.17 -2.93 -7.52
C LEU A 154 -11.23 -1.93 -8.00
N LEU A 155 -11.75 -2.14 -9.22
CA LEU A 155 -12.57 -1.15 -9.91
C LEU A 155 -13.95 -0.94 -9.27
N PRO A 156 -14.75 -1.95 -8.87
CA PRO A 156 -16.08 -1.71 -8.32
C PRO A 156 -16.10 -0.87 -7.04
N PRO A 157 -15.22 -1.07 -6.03
CA PRO A 157 -15.14 -0.17 -4.89
C PRO A 157 -14.78 1.27 -5.29
N MET A 158 -13.88 1.43 -6.28
CA MET A 158 -13.53 2.73 -6.82
C MET A 158 -14.72 3.37 -7.56
N TRP A 159 -15.50 2.60 -8.31
CA TRP A 159 -16.72 3.10 -8.96
C TRP A 159 -17.79 3.52 -7.95
N ALA A 160 -17.94 2.78 -6.85
CA ALA A 160 -18.84 3.18 -5.76
C ALA A 160 -18.38 4.49 -5.12
N PHE A 161 -17.08 4.69 -4.95
CA PHE A 161 -16.50 5.95 -4.50
C PHE A 161 -16.78 7.07 -5.52
N ALA A 162 -16.44 6.86 -6.78
CA ALA A 162 -16.64 7.84 -7.85
C ALA A 162 -18.12 8.21 -8.05
N ALA A 163 -19.04 7.25 -7.93
CA ALA A 163 -20.47 7.49 -8.05
C ALA A 163 -21.03 8.45 -6.98
N LEU A 164 -20.36 8.58 -5.83
CA LEU A 164 -20.72 9.53 -4.79
C LEU A 164 -19.94 10.85 -4.93
N ILE A 165 -18.63 10.77 -5.17
CA ILE A 165 -17.76 11.93 -5.15
C ILE A 165 -17.86 12.77 -6.43
N VAL A 166 -17.95 12.16 -7.61
CA VAL A 166 -17.98 12.91 -8.88
C VAL A 166 -19.24 13.78 -9.01
N PRO A 167 -20.47 13.31 -8.73
CA PRO A 167 -21.65 14.20 -8.72
C PRO A 167 -21.51 15.35 -7.73
N MET A 168 -20.96 15.07 -6.54
CA MET A 168 -20.71 16.10 -5.52
C MET A 168 -19.72 17.16 -6.04
N MET A 169 -18.65 16.75 -6.74
CA MET A 169 -17.71 17.68 -7.37
C MET A 169 -18.40 18.55 -8.43
N PHE A 170 -19.32 18.00 -9.23
CA PHE A 170 -20.07 18.79 -10.20
C PHE A 170 -20.98 19.82 -9.53
N VAL A 171 -21.65 19.46 -8.45
CA VAL A 171 -22.45 20.39 -7.64
C VAL A 171 -21.59 21.51 -7.07
N MET A 172 -20.35 21.19 -6.67
CA MET A 172 -19.39 22.13 -6.08
C MET A 172 -18.55 22.88 -7.12
N GLY A 173 -18.91 22.81 -8.40
CA GLY A 173 -18.32 23.68 -9.42
C GLY A 173 -17.32 23.04 -10.37
N LEU A 174 -17.17 21.71 -10.35
CA LEU A 174 -16.38 21.03 -11.38
C LEU A 174 -17.01 21.30 -12.77
N LYS A 175 -16.26 21.94 -13.64
CA LYS A 175 -16.71 22.29 -14.99
C LYS A 175 -15.68 21.85 -16.02
N PRO A 176 -16.13 21.52 -17.25
CA PRO A 176 -15.21 21.28 -18.35
C PRO A 176 -14.31 22.47 -18.60
N VAL A 177 -13.01 22.26 -18.71
CA VAL A 177 -12.06 23.29 -19.11
C VAL A 177 -12.04 23.31 -20.64
N ARG A 178 -12.50 24.43 -21.26
CA ARG A 178 -12.66 24.53 -22.70
C ARG A 178 -11.35 24.36 -23.48
N GLU A 179 -10.25 24.84 -22.89
CA GLU A 179 -8.90 24.76 -23.46
C GLU A 179 -8.38 23.33 -23.57
N GLU A 180 -8.81 22.46 -22.68
CA GLU A 180 -8.43 21.05 -22.66
C GLU A 180 -9.25 20.20 -23.66
N GLY A 181 -10.42 20.66 -24.08
CA GLY A 181 -11.26 19.95 -25.06
C GLY A 181 -11.56 18.51 -24.63
N ILE A 182 -11.28 17.56 -25.55
CA ILE A 182 -11.52 16.13 -25.32
C ILE A 182 -10.67 15.56 -24.18
N TRP A 183 -9.49 16.14 -23.92
CA TRP A 183 -8.58 15.65 -22.88
C TRP A 183 -9.18 15.77 -21.49
N TRP A 184 -9.98 16.78 -21.23
CA TRP A 184 -10.69 16.92 -19.96
C TRP A 184 -11.63 15.74 -19.69
N PHE A 185 -12.38 15.29 -20.71
CA PHE A 185 -13.26 14.12 -20.59
C PHE A 185 -12.49 12.82 -20.42
N LEU A 186 -11.31 12.70 -21.05
CA LEU A 186 -10.43 11.56 -20.84
C LEU A 186 -9.87 11.55 -19.41
N LYS A 187 -9.50 12.70 -18.85
CA LYS A 187 -9.13 12.83 -17.42
C LYS A 187 -10.29 12.45 -16.51
N LEU A 188 -11.51 12.88 -16.80
CA LEU A 188 -12.71 12.47 -16.06
C LEU A 188 -12.90 10.93 -16.10
N GLY A 189 -12.57 10.30 -17.22
CA GLY A 189 -12.55 8.84 -17.36
C GLY A 189 -11.61 8.14 -16.39
N CYS A 190 -10.65 8.86 -15.77
CA CYS A 190 -9.77 8.28 -14.75
C CYS A 190 -10.51 7.91 -13.45
N TYR A 191 -11.72 8.45 -13.21
CA TYR A 191 -12.61 7.96 -12.16
C TYR A 191 -13.23 6.59 -12.47
N ILE A 192 -13.21 6.16 -13.73
CA ILE A 192 -13.69 4.84 -14.18
C ILE A 192 -12.51 3.86 -14.27
N LEU A 193 -11.42 4.30 -14.90
CA LEU A 193 -10.19 3.53 -15.05
C LEU A 193 -8.99 4.40 -14.64
N PRO A 194 -8.38 4.19 -13.47
CA PRO A 194 -7.36 5.07 -12.92
C PRO A 194 -6.00 4.88 -13.61
N VAL A 195 -5.89 5.37 -14.83
CA VAL A 195 -4.65 5.33 -15.62
C VAL A 195 -3.87 6.65 -15.57
N GLY A 196 -4.53 7.73 -15.18
CA GLY A 196 -3.98 9.07 -15.04
C GLY A 196 -4.56 9.79 -13.83
N SER A 197 -4.30 11.10 -13.71
CA SER A 197 -4.84 11.96 -12.66
C SER A 197 -6.22 12.48 -13.09
N PRO A 198 -7.28 12.23 -12.29
CA PRO A 198 -8.62 12.75 -12.59
C PRO A 198 -8.70 14.25 -12.31
N PRO A 199 -9.60 14.98 -12.98
CA PRO A 199 -9.85 16.38 -12.69
C PRO A 199 -10.66 16.51 -11.39
N TYR A 200 -10.41 17.58 -10.65
CA TYR A 200 -11.22 18.01 -9.51
C TYR A 200 -11.40 19.54 -9.57
N PRO A 201 -12.41 20.12 -8.92
CA PRO A 201 -12.64 21.55 -8.94
C PRO A 201 -11.46 22.25 -8.25
N TRP A 202 -10.79 23.09 -9.02
CA TRP A 202 -9.77 24.01 -8.54
C TRP A 202 -10.33 25.40 -8.61
N VAL A 203 -10.97 25.86 -7.55
CA VAL A 203 -11.55 27.20 -7.50
C VAL A 203 -10.74 28.05 -6.55
N SER A 204 -10.04 29.05 -7.11
CA SER A 204 -9.49 30.12 -6.31
C SER A 204 -10.63 31.07 -5.93
N GLY A 205 -10.98 31.20 -4.67
CA GLY A 205 -11.72 32.31 -4.15
C GLY A 205 -13.26 32.19 -4.04
N SER A 206 -13.83 31.03 -3.82
CA SER A 206 -15.25 30.92 -3.41
C SER A 206 -15.35 30.76 -1.90
N GLU A 207 -15.58 31.84 -1.19
CA GLU A 207 -15.72 31.89 0.27
C GLU A 207 -17.08 31.40 0.81
N SER A 208 -17.95 30.87 -0.02
CA SER A 208 -19.35 30.58 0.34
C SER A 208 -19.81 29.17 -0.04
N GLY A 209 -19.03 28.12 0.19
CA GLY A 209 -19.47 26.74 0.00
C GLY A 209 -19.61 26.00 1.32
N LEU A 210 -20.61 25.12 1.45
CA LEU A 210 -20.77 24.18 2.56
C LEU A 210 -19.54 23.27 2.78
N LEU A 211 -18.65 23.22 1.79
CA LEU A 211 -17.43 22.43 1.80
C LEU A 211 -16.31 23.29 1.23
N GLU A 212 -15.22 23.42 1.96
CA GLU A 212 -14.01 24.09 1.51
C GLU A 212 -13.41 23.44 0.26
N GLN A 213 -12.68 24.22 -0.54
CA GLN A 213 -12.07 23.75 -1.80
C GLN A 213 -11.16 22.52 -1.61
N SER A 214 -10.50 22.44 -0.47
CA SER A 214 -9.60 21.36 -0.11
C SER A 214 -10.25 19.96 -0.09
N TRP A 215 -11.59 19.87 0.08
CA TRP A 215 -12.25 18.55 0.15
C TRP A 215 -12.13 17.75 -1.16
N ALA A 216 -12.24 18.41 -2.32
CA ALA A 216 -12.17 17.72 -3.61
C ALA A 216 -10.75 17.19 -3.90
N GLU A 217 -9.74 17.96 -3.52
CA GLU A 217 -8.35 17.53 -3.55
C GLU A 217 -8.11 16.34 -2.61
N GLN A 218 -8.59 16.44 -1.39
CA GLN A 218 -8.50 15.34 -0.41
C GLN A 218 -9.24 14.08 -0.87
N ALA A 219 -10.39 14.23 -1.55
CA ALA A 219 -11.10 13.10 -2.14
C ALA A 219 -10.33 12.47 -3.30
N ALA A 220 -9.66 13.28 -4.14
CA ALA A 220 -8.86 12.80 -5.26
C ALA A 220 -7.51 12.22 -4.79
N GLY A 221 -6.99 12.69 -3.65
CA GLY A 221 -5.69 12.31 -3.10
C GLY A 221 -5.41 10.80 -3.10
N PRO A 222 -6.25 9.93 -2.56
CA PRO A 222 -5.97 8.49 -2.52
C PRO A 222 -5.87 7.82 -3.89
N LEU A 223 -6.32 8.45 -4.98
CA LEU A 223 -6.39 7.82 -6.30
C LEU A 223 -5.01 7.58 -6.94
N TRP A 224 -3.97 8.33 -6.54
CA TRP A 224 -2.61 8.11 -7.04
C TRP A 224 -2.10 6.70 -6.73
N TYR A 225 -2.36 6.18 -5.53
CA TYR A 225 -1.97 4.82 -5.16
C TYR A 225 -2.73 3.77 -5.97
N ILE A 226 -4.02 3.98 -6.22
CA ILE A 226 -4.84 3.09 -7.05
C ILE A 226 -4.32 3.07 -8.48
N ARG A 227 -3.91 4.24 -9.02
CA ARG A 227 -3.24 4.39 -10.32
C ARG A 227 -1.94 3.62 -10.36
N ALA A 228 -1.03 3.88 -9.42
CA ALA A 228 0.26 3.20 -9.33
C ALA A 228 0.10 1.67 -9.18
N TYR A 229 -0.82 1.23 -8.31
CA TYR A 229 -1.13 -0.19 -8.15
C TYR A 229 -1.64 -0.83 -9.45
N LEU A 230 -2.51 -0.15 -10.19
CA LEU A 230 -3.01 -0.62 -11.48
C LEU A 230 -1.85 -0.81 -12.47
N TRP A 231 -0.97 0.18 -12.60
CA TRP A 231 0.20 0.10 -13.47
C TRP A 231 1.12 -1.06 -13.10
N PHE A 232 1.40 -1.25 -11.80
CA PHE A 232 2.19 -2.40 -11.34
C PHE A 232 1.51 -3.73 -11.65
N VAL A 233 0.20 -3.84 -11.48
CA VAL A 233 -0.55 -5.04 -11.83
C VAL A 233 -0.43 -5.35 -13.31
N LEU A 234 -0.61 -4.35 -14.18
CA LEU A 234 -0.52 -4.51 -15.63
C LEU A 234 0.90 -4.86 -16.10
N ALA A 235 1.91 -4.21 -15.54
CA ALA A 235 3.33 -4.45 -15.87
C ALA A 235 3.88 -5.77 -15.29
N SER A 236 3.26 -6.31 -14.24
CA SER A 236 3.80 -7.46 -13.48
C SER A 236 4.18 -8.69 -14.30
N PRO A 237 3.43 -9.12 -15.33
CA PRO A 237 3.85 -10.29 -16.12
C PRO A 237 5.21 -10.08 -16.80
N LEU A 238 5.45 -8.87 -17.32
CA LEU A 238 6.73 -8.49 -17.96
C LEU A 238 7.81 -8.29 -16.90
N LEU A 239 7.52 -7.55 -15.83
CA LEU A 239 8.46 -7.30 -14.73
C LEU A 239 8.91 -8.61 -14.06
N LEU A 240 8.00 -9.56 -13.83
CA LEU A 240 8.35 -10.86 -13.24
C LEU A 240 9.24 -11.68 -14.18
N LYS A 241 8.97 -11.64 -15.50
CA LYS A 241 9.80 -12.30 -16.51
C LYS A 241 11.21 -11.67 -16.56
N ALA A 242 11.30 -10.34 -16.55
CA ALA A 242 12.56 -9.60 -16.50
C ALA A 242 13.32 -9.91 -15.20
N PHE A 243 12.66 -9.85 -14.06
CA PHE A 243 13.23 -10.16 -12.75
C PHE A 243 13.82 -11.57 -12.69
N ARG A 244 13.14 -12.58 -13.22
CA ARG A 244 13.66 -13.96 -13.25
C ARG A 244 14.86 -14.16 -14.17
N ARG A 245 15.06 -13.28 -15.16
CA ARG A 245 16.25 -13.28 -16.04
C ARG A 245 17.40 -12.46 -15.46
N LEU A 246 17.11 -11.27 -14.99
CA LEU A 246 18.08 -10.27 -14.50
C LEU A 246 17.59 -9.67 -13.17
N PRO A 247 17.66 -10.43 -12.05
CA PRO A 247 17.03 -10.04 -10.80
C PRO A 247 17.52 -8.69 -10.27
N TRP A 248 18.83 -8.49 -10.22
CA TRP A 248 19.41 -7.27 -9.67
C TRP A 248 19.18 -6.04 -10.55
N ALA A 249 19.37 -6.18 -11.85
CA ALA A 249 19.10 -5.08 -12.77
C ALA A 249 17.64 -4.64 -12.73
N THR A 250 16.71 -5.60 -12.72
CA THR A 250 15.28 -5.29 -12.64
C THR A 250 14.90 -4.67 -11.29
N LEU A 251 15.51 -5.13 -10.17
CA LEU A 251 15.25 -4.59 -8.84
C LEU A 251 15.75 -3.13 -8.71
N LEU A 252 16.92 -2.83 -9.28
CA LEU A 252 17.56 -1.52 -9.12
C LEU A 252 17.17 -0.51 -10.20
N ALA A 253 16.64 -0.95 -11.33
CA ALA A 253 16.23 -0.05 -12.43
C ALA A 253 15.25 1.05 -12.00
N PRO A 254 14.21 0.79 -11.18
CA PRO A 254 13.33 1.85 -10.70
C PRO A 254 14.06 2.91 -9.86
N ILE A 255 14.99 2.50 -8.98
CA ILE A 255 15.81 3.47 -8.22
C ILE A 255 16.68 4.30 -9.15
N GLY A 256 17.32 3.65 -10.15
CA GLY A 256 18.09 4.38 -11.16
C GLY A 256 17.24 5.41 -11.89
N LEU A 257 16.01 5.04 -12.27
CA LEU A 257 15.06 5.98 -12.88
C LEU A 257 14.69 7.11 -11.93
N THR A 258 14.40 6.80 -10.66
CA THR A 258 14.09 7.81 -9.64
C THR A 258 15.29 8.76 -9.44
N ALA A 259 16.52 8.25 -9.47
CA ALA A 259 17.72 9.08 -9.37
C ALA A 259 17.88 10.01 -10.58
N VAL A 260 17.67 9.51 -11.81
CA VAL A 260 17.73 10.31 -13.04
C VAL A 260 16.70 11.44 -13.04
N ILE A 261 15.48 11.16 -12.56
CA ILE A 261 14.43 12.18 -12.44
C ILE A 261 14.74 13.12 -11.27
N GLY A 262 15.11 12.60 -10.11
CA GLY A 262 15.35 13.37 -8.88
C GLY A 262 16.56 14.30 -8.98
N THR A 263 17.55 13.98 -9.84
CA THR A 263 18.67 14.88 -10.15
C THR A 263 18.36 15.90 -11.25
N GLY A 264 17.14 15.89 -11.81
CA GLY A 264 16.75 16.80 -12.88
C GLY A 264 17.35 16.50 -14.25
N LEU A 265 18.06 15.37 -14.43
CA LEU A 265 18.63 14.98 -15.74
C LEU A 265 17.54 14.72 -16.79
N VAL A 266 16.38 14.26 -16.35
CA VAL A 266 15.19 14.08 -17.19
C VAL A 266 13.98 14.63 -16.45
N THR A 267 13.28 15.55 -17.09
CA THR A 267 12.01 16.10 -16.61
C THR A 267 10.89 15.64 -17.54
N VAL A 268 9.88 14.96 -16.95
CA VAL A 268 8.66 14.58 -17.69
C VAL A 268 7.52 15.41 -17.11
N PRO A 269 6.97 16.37 -17.86
CA PRO A 269 5.97 17.27 -17.33
C PRO A 269 4.58 16.61 -17.19
N GLY A 270 3.77 17.19 -16.31
CA GLY A 270 2.35 16.88 -16.15
C GLY A 270 2.08 15.49 -15.56
N ALA A 271 0.83 15.05 -15.67
CA ALA A 271 0.34 13.80 -15.06
C ALA A 271 1.11 12.52 -15.45
N THR A 272 1.76 12.52 -16.63
CA THR A 272 2.62 11.41 -17.07
C THR A 272 3.89 11.37 -16.24
N GLY A 273 4.48 12.54 -15.95
CA GLY A 273 5.66 12.65 -15.11
C GLY A 273 5.37 12.19 -13.68
N GLU A 274 4.26 12.64 -13.11
CA GLU A 274 3.81 12.20 -11.77
C GLU A 274 3.64 10.67 -11.71
N ALA A 275 2.94 10.08 -12.68
CA ALA A 275 2.75 8.63 -12.74
C ALA A 275 4.07 7.86 -12.90
N LEU A 276 5.04 8.42 -13.63
CA LEU A 276 6.35 7.84 -13.80
C LEU A 276 7.17 7.91 -12.51
N VAL A 277 7.10 9.04 -11.79
CA VAL A 277 7.75 9.21 -10.48
C VAL A 277 7.19 8.21 -9.47
N ASP A 278 5.86 8.07 -9.38
CA ASP A 278 5.23 7.08 -8.49
C ASP A 278 5.69 5.65 -8.81
N PHE A 279 5.70 5.30 -10.11
CA PHE A 279 6.14 3.99 -10.57
C PHE A 279 7.62 3.75 -10.27
N ALA A 280 8.48 4.74 -10.47
CA ALA A 280 9.91 4.65 -10.20
C ALA A 280 10.17 4.55 -8.68
N THR A 281 9.54 5.39 -7.87
CA THR A 281 9.73 5.43 -6.41
C THR A 281 9.39 4.09 -5.75
N PHE A 282 8.28 3.47 -6.13
CA PHE A 282 7.81 2.24 -5.47
C PHE A 282 8.09 0.95 -6.25
N GLY A 283 8.64 1.06 -7.47
CA GLY A 283 8.90 -0.10 -8.33
C GLY A 283 9.84 -1.12 -7.73
N SER A 284 10.90 -0.67 -7.07
CA SER A 284 11.85 -1.55 -6.40
C SER A 284 11.20 -2.31 -5.23
N CYS A 285 10.29 -1.69 -4.48
CA CYS A 285 9.53 -2.37 -3.43
C CYS A 285 8.60 -3.46 -4.01
N TRP A 286 7.92 -3.17 -5.13
CA TRP A 286 7.09 -4.16 -5.82
C TRP A 286 7.91 -5.37 -6.28
N ILE A 287 9.07 -5.13 -6.90
CA ILE A 287 9.98 -6.18 -7.39
C ILE A 287 10.65 -6.93 -6.23
N LEU A 288 10.95 -6.26 -5.12
CA LEU A 288 11.40 -6.91 -3.89
C LEU A 288 10.36 -7.93 -3.38
N GLY A 289 9.06 -7.63 -3.56
CA GLY A 289 7.99 -8.59 -3.32
C GLY A 289 8.12 -9.84 -4.18
N PHE A 290 8.55 -9.73 -5.44
CA PHE A 290 8.85 -10.91 -6.27
C PHE A 290 10.02 -11.71 -5.70
N ALA A 291 11.10 -11.01 -5.28
CA ALA A 291 12.26 -11.62 -4.66
C ALA A 291 11.90 -12.40 -3.39
N HIS A 292 11.01 -11.85 -2.57
CA HIS A 292 10.48 -12.52 -1.39
C HIS A 292 9.70 -13.78 -1.75
N ASN A 293 8.77 -13.71 -2.72
CA ASN A 293 7.98 -14.88 -3.14
C ASN A 293 8.82 -15.99 -3.76
N ASP A 294 9.79 -15.64 -4.62
CA ASP A 294 10.65 -16.60 -5.31
C ASP A 294 11.80 -17.11 -4.39
N GLY A 295 11.85 -16.65 -3.14
CA GLY A 295 12.80 -17.10 -2.11
C GLY A 295 14.23 -16.57 -2.29
N LEU A 296 14.43 -15.55 -3.14
CA LEU A 296 15.76 -14.95 -3.36
C LEU A 296 16.34 -14.37 -2.07
N LEU A 297 15.53 -13.66 -1.28
CA LEU A 297 15.97 -13.08 -0.01
C LEU A 297 16.51 -14.14 0.97
N ARG A 298 15.93 -15.34 0.99
CA ARG A 298 16.37 -16.45 1.87
C ARG A 298 17.71 -17.06 1.46
N ARG A 299 18.13 -16.85 0.18
CA ARG A 299 19.43 -17.34 -0.33
C ARG A 299 20.58 -16.39 0.02
N ILE A 300 20.27 -15.13 0.34
CA ILE A 300 21.26 -14.13 0.74
C ILE A 300 21.50 -14.26 2.23
N PRO A 301 22.77 -14.35 2.69
CA PRO A 301 23.08 -14.32 4.12
C PRO A 301 22.46 -13.09 4.79
N ARG A 302 21.86 -13.26 5.95
CA ARG A 302 21.12 -12.19 6.64
C ARG A 302 21.95 -10.94 6.88
N TYR A 303 23.23 -11.13 7.27
CA TYR A 303 24.12 -9.99 7.51
C TYR A 303 24.35 -9.16 6.25
N ILE A 304 24.50 -9.79 5.07
CA ILE A 304 24.64 -9.08 3.80
C ILE A 304 23.35 -8.30 3.48
N SER A 305 22.19 -8.96 3.59
CA SER A 305 20.90 -8.33 3.32
C SER A 305 20.66 -7.12 4.22
N VAL A 306 20.93 -7.25 5.53
CA VAL A 306 20.72 -6.18 6.51
C VAL A 306 21.73 -5.05 6.32
N SER A 307 23.02 -5.36 6.12
CA SER A 307 24.05 -4.33 5.89
C SER A 307 23.79 -3.56 4.61
N SER A 308 23.45 -4.23 3.51
CA SER A 308 23.09 -3.57 2.25
C SER A 308 21.84 -2.70 2.41
N ALA A 309 20.83 -3.19 3.10
CA ALA A 309 19.62 -2.43 3.39
C ALA A 309 19.92 -1.18 4.23
N ALA A 310 20.74 -1.31 5.28
CA ALA A 310 21.14 -0.18 6.12
C ALA A 310 21.93 0.88 5.33
N ILE A 311 22.83 0.46 4.43
CA ILE A 311 23.57 1.38 3.55
C ILE A 311 22.62 2.13 2.63
N ILE A 312 21.67 1.42 1.99
CA ILE A 312 20.68 2.02 1.09
C ILE A 312 19.78 3.00 1.87
N MET A 313 19.36 2.65 3.09
CA MET A 313 18.58 3.54 3.96
C MET A 313 19.38 4.77 4.38
N ALA A 314 20.64 4.59 4.79
CA ALA A 314 21.54 5.70 5.15
C ALA A 314 21.75 6.66 3.97
N PHE A 315 21.92 6.14 2.75
CA PHE A 315 21.95 6.95 1.54
C PHE A 315 20.66 7.75 1.36
N GLY A 316 19.50 7.13 1.57
CA GLY A 316 18.19 7.81 1.47
C GLY A 316 18.08 8.99 2.45
N LEU A 317 18.48 8.82 3.70
CA LEU A 317 18.48 9.91 4.69
C LEU A 317 19.52 10.98 4.36
N TRP A 318 20.70 10.58 3.91
CA TRP A 318 21.71 11.54 3.45
C TRP A 318 21.19 12.36 2.26
N TRP A 319 20.56 11.74 1.28
CA TRP A 319 19.95 12.44 0.16
C TRP A 319 18.84 13.40 0.65
N ALA A 320 17.96 12.93 1.54
CA ALA A 320 16.89 13.75 2.10
C ALA A 320 17.44 15.00 2.81
N SER A 321 18.55 14.88 3.56
CA SER A 321 19.12 16.02 4.29
C SER A 321 19.57 17.18 3.40
N GLY A 322 19.86 16.91 2.12
CA GLY A 322 20.19 17.93 1.10
C GLY A 322 19.02 18.38 0.24
N HIS A 323 17.82 17.80 0.43
CA HIS A 323 16.65 18.02 -0.42
C HIS A 323 15.37 18.16 0.38
N LEU A 324 15.46 18.74 1.60
CA LEU A 324 14.30 18.98 2.44
C LEU A 324 13.31 19.92 1.74
N THR A 325 12.03 19.60 1.86
CA THR A 325 10.91 20.42 1.41
C THR A 325 10.40 21.32 2.54
N ASP A 326 9.37 22.09 2.30
CA ASP A 326 8.71 22.90 3.32
C ASP A 326 8.13 22.04 4.45
N GLU A 327 7.82 20.78 4.17
CA GLU A 327 7.40 19.77 5.16
C GLU A 327 8.59 19.06 5.87
N GLY A 328 9.80 19.54 5.69
CA GLY A 328 11.02 19.05 6.34
C GLY A 328 11.36 17.60 5.95
N TRP A 329 11.43 16.71 6.95
CA TRP A 329 11.81 15.30 6.76
C TRP A 329 10.67 14.41 6.26
N ASN A 330 9.74 14.96 5.47
CA ASN A 330 8.69 14.16 4.83
C ASN A 330 9.25 13.41 3.62
N LEU A 331 9.60 12.12 3.80
CA LEU A 331 10.16 11.31 2.71
C LEU A 331 9.17 11.09 1.56
N ASP A 332 7.86 11.17 1.82
CA ASP A 332 6.85 11.00 0.76
C ASP A 332 6.98 12.09 -0.33
N GLU A 333 7.60 13.24 0.00
CA GLU A 333 7.87 14.33 -0.93
C GLU A 333 9.27 14.30 -1.57
N ILE A 334 10.15 13.38 -1.16
CA ILE A 334 11.51 13.25 -1.67
C ILE A 334 11.67 11.89 -2.33
N PRO A 335 11.32 11.72 -3.62
CA PRO A 335 11.16 10.40 -4.27
C PRO A 335 12.36 9.47 -4.15
N LEU A 336 13.59 9.97 -4.31
CA LEU A 336 14.78 9.14 -4.22
C LEU A 336 15.07 8.70 -2.79
N ALA A 337 14.83 9.57 -1.82
CA ALA A 337 14.92 9.22 -0.39
C ALA A 337 13.84 8.18 -0.04
N GLN A 338 12.61 8.40 -0.46
CA GLN A 338 11.49 7.49 -0.25
C GLN A 338 11.73 6.12 -0.89
N ALA A 339 12.23 6.06 -2.13
CA ALA A 339 12.52 4.83 -2.84
C ALA A 339 13.59 3.99 -2.13
N THR A 340 14.70 4.63 -1.75
CA THR A 340 15.83 3.95 -1.12
C THR A 340 15.53 3.56 0.32
N TRP A 341 14.92 4.46 1.10
CA TRP A 341 14.47 4.17 2.46
C TRP A 341 13.47 3.00 2.48
N SER A 342 12.43 3.07 1.65
CA SER A 342 11.40 2.04 1.56
C SER A 342 11.96 0.69 1.12
N LEU A 343 12.89 0.67 0.14
CA LEU A 343 13.52 -0.57 -0.32
C LEU A 343 14.30 -1.24 0.81
N GLY A 344 15.18 -0.49 1.52
CA GLY A 344 15.97 -1.02 2.61
C GLY A 344 15.10 -1.50 3.77
N PHE A 345 14.13 -0.70 4.18
CA PHE A 345 13.17 -1.07 5.23
C PHE A 345 12.40 -2.35 4.89
N CYS A 346 11.84 -2.43 3.68
CA CYS A 346 11.11 -3.61 3.21
C CYS A 346 12.03 -4.84 3.07
N ALA A 347 13.30 -4.65 2.69
CA ALA A 347 14.26 -5.75 2.60
C ALA A 347 14.51 -6.38 3.97
N ILE A 348 14.73 -5.56 5.01
CA ILE A 348 14.87 -6.04 6.39
C ILE A 348 13.58 -6.73 6.84
N LEU A 349 12.42 -6.08 6.66
CA LEU A 349 11.12 -6.59 7.09
C LEU A 349 10.78 -7.95 6.47
N LEU A 350 11.04 -8.12 5.17
CA LEU A 350 10.77 -9.36 4.45
C LEU A 350 11.86 -10.43 4.65
N GLN A 351 13.10 -10.05 4.96
CA GLN A 351 14.17 -10.98 5.32
C GLN A 351 13.85 -11.75 6.61
N TYR A 352 13.25 -11.07 7.57
CA TYR A 352 12.86 -11.65 8.86
C TYR A 352 11.40 -12.07 8.92
N ALA A 353 10.66 -12.01 7.79
CA ALA A 353 9.25 -12.35 7.76
C ALA A 353 8.99 -13.78 8.25
N PRO A 354 8.33 -13.97 9.41
CA PRO A 354 7.87 -15.27 9.85
C PRO A 354 6.67 -15.71 9.01
N SER A 355 6.44 -16.98 8.88
CA SER A 355 5.23 -17.52 8.27
C SER A 355 4.26 -17.94 9.38
N TRP A 356 3.27 -17.08 9.64
CA TRP A 356 2.28 -17.33 10.68
C TRP A 356 0.97 -17.87 10.11
N LYS A 357 0.53 -19.00 10.64
CA LYS A 357 -0.82 -19.52 10.38
C LYS A 357 -1.87 -18.77 11.24
N GLU A 358 -1.51 -18.42 12.46
CA GLU A 358 -2.29 -17.68 13.45
C GLU A 358 -1.42 -16.59 14.07
N LEU A 359 -2.03 -15.53 14.57
CA LEU A 359 -1.31 -14.46 15.26
C LEU A 359 -0.82 -14.96 16.63
N PRO A 360 0.47 -14.76 16.98
CA PRO A 360 1.05 -15.28 18.21
C PRO A 360 0.65 -14.47 19.45
N GLY A 361 0.55 -15.12 20.59
CA GLY A 361 0.44 -14.51 21.90
C GLY A 361 -0.67 -13.45 22.03
N ARG A 362 -0.30 -12.27 22.53
CA ARG A 362 -1.24 -11.15 22.72
C ARG A 362 -1.81 -10.60 21.41
N LEU A 363 -1.10 -10.78 20.28
CA LEU A 363 -1.58 -10.37 18.97
C LEU A 363 -2.80 -11.17 18.50
N ALA A 364 -3.08 -12.34 19.08
CA ALA A 364 -4.28 -13.12 18.77
C ALA A 364 -5.59 -12.35 19.05
N GLY A 365 -5.60 -11.43 20.02
CA GLY A 365 -6.73 -10.55 20.29
C GLY A 365 -7.04 -9.58 19.15
N TRP A 366 -6.05 -9.26 18.31
CA TRP A 366 -6.18 -8.35 17.16
C TRP A 366 -6.58 -9.07 15.87
N ASP A 367 -6.84 -10.38 15.91
CA ASP A 367 -7.20 -11.15 14.71
C ASP A 367 -8.43 -10.60 13.98
N SER A 368 -9.44 -10.20 14.73
CA SER A 368 -10.69 -9.66 14.20
C SER A 368 -10.50 -8.30 13.52
N PRO A 369 -9.93 -7.25 14.14
CA PRO A 369 -9.69 -5.97 13.49
C PRO A 369 -8.69 -6.09 12.32
N ILE A 370 -7.63 -6.89 12.42
CA ILE A 370 -6.71 -7.13 11.31
C ILE A 370 -7.43 -7.79 10.13
N THR A 371 -8.30 -8.74 10.40
CA THR A 371 -9.10 -9.40 9.36
C THR A 371 -10.07 -8.45 8.71
N LEU A 372 -10.73 -7.59 9.48
CA LEU A 372 -11.62 -6.55 8.98
C LEU A 372 -10.86 -5.56 8.08
N ALA A 373 -9.76 -4.99 8.57
CA ALA A 373 -8.93 -4.05 7.81
C ALA A 373 -8.47 -4.64 6.47
N ASN A 374 -8.02 -5.89 6.46
CA ASN A 374 -7.61 -6.57 5.21
C ASN A 374 -8.78 -6.89 4.27
N ASN A 375 -9.98 -7.15 4.79
CA ASN A 375 -11.14 -7.44 3.97
C ASN A 375 -11.78 -6.17 3.40
N ARG A 376 -11.53 -5.01 4.00
CA ARG A 376 -12.06 -3.68 3.65
C ARG A 376 -10.97 -2.67 3.32
N ALA A 377 -9.81 -3.17 2.92
CA ALA A 377 -8.65 -2.32 2.72
C ALA A 377 -8.85 -1.24 1.65
N VAL A 378 -9.56 -1.55 0.55
CA VAL A 378 -9.82 -0.59 -0.52
C VAL A 378 -10.85 0.45 -0.07
N THR A 379 -11.89 0.03 0.65
CA THR A 379 -12.90 0.96 1.22
C THR A 379 -12.24 1.91 2.22
N ILE A 380 -11.49 1.41 3.19
CA ILE A 380 -10.80 2.23 4.18
C ILE A 380 -9.87 3.22 3.48
N TYR A 381 -9.08 2.72 2.51
CA TYR A 381 -8.12 3.52 1.78
C TYR A 381 -8.77 4.64 0.94
N LEU A 382 -9.89 4.39 0.28
CA LEU A 382 -10.56 5.40 -0.54
C LEU A 382 -11.27 6.48 0.30
N TRP A 383 -11.82 6.09 1.45
CA TRP A 383 -12.70 6.96 2.22
C TRP A 383 -12.03 7.67 3.40
N HIS A 384 -10.80 7.29 3.79
CA HIS A 384 -10.20 7.85 5.01
C HIS A 384 -10.07 9.37 4.98
N ASN A 385 -9.61 9.98 3.89
CA ASN A 385 -9.48 11.44 3.80
C ASN A 385 -10.82 12.15 3.97
N MET A 386 -11.88 11.64 3.32
CA MET A 386 -13.23 12.20 3.47
C MET A 386 -13.75 12.06 4.89
N MET A 387 -13.42 10.96 5.57
CA MET A 387 -13.81 10.75 6.96
C MET A 387 -12.99 11.61 7.91
N ILE A 388 -11.71 11.85 7.62
CA ILE A 388 -10.89 12.82 8.36
C ILE A 388 -11.53 14.22 8.28
N MET A 389 -11.86 14.68 7.08
CA MET A 389 -12.53 15.97 6.91
C MET A 389 -13.87 16.04 7.62
N ALA A 390 -14.60 14.93 7.68
CA ALA A 390 -15.88 14.88 8.41
C ALA A 390 -15.72 14.95 9.93
N THR A 391 -14.54 14.67 10.49
CA THR A 391 -14.34 14.76 11.96
C THR A 391 -14.46 16.19 12.46
N MET A 392 -13.93 17.17 11.72
CA MET A 392 -13.92 18.58 12.11
C MET A 392 -15.32 19.15 12.34
N PRO A 393 -16.20 19.20 11.34
CA PRO A 393 -17.51 19.79 11.53
C PRO A 393 -18.36 19.03 12.59
N ILE A 394 -18.06 17.74 12.84
CA ILE A 394 -18.74 16.98 13.89
C ILE A 394 -18.24 17.42 15.27
N ILE A 395 -16.95 17.64 15.45
CA ILE A 395 -16.39 18.15 16.72
C ILE A 395 -16.85 19.59 16.94
N ASP A 396 -16.86 20.42 15.88
CA ASP A 396 -17.27 21.82 15.96
C ASP A 396 -18.73 21.99 16.36
N GLN A 397 -19.60 20.98 16.13
CA GLN A 397 -20.98 21.00 16.66
C GLN A 397 -21.03 21.06 18.20
N LEU A 398 -19.98 20.63 18.89
CA LEU A 398 -19.91 20.74 20.36
C LEU A 398 -19.95 22.19 20.83
N TRP A 399 -19.41 23.13 20.04
CA TRP A 399 -19.43 24.56 20.32
C TRP A 399 -20.80 25.20 20.18
N ASN A 400 -21.70 24.56 19.42
CA ASN A 400 -23.09 25.03 19.29
C ASN A 400 -23.92 24.72 20.55
N VAL A 401 -23.38 23.99 21.53
CA VAL A 401 -24.00 23.74 22.81
C VAL A 401 -23.42 24.75 23.84
N PRO A 402 -24.17 25.80 24.25
CA PRO A 402 -23.60 26.90 25.04
C PRO A 402 -22.89 26.41 26.31
N TRP A 403 -23.51 25.47 27.04
CA TRP A 403 -22.90 24.89 28.24
C TRP A 403 -21.56 24.22 27.99
N VAL A 404 -21.41 23.55 26.85
CA VAL A 404 -20.15 22.88 26.45
C VAL A 404 -19.09 23.92 26.12
N GLY A 405 -19.41 24.94 25.33
CA GLY A 405 -18.50 26.04 24.98
C GLY A 405 -18.01 26.76 26.23
N ASP A 406 -18.93 27.13 27.13
CA ASP A 406 -18.62 27.89 28.34
C ASP A 406 -17.78 27.13 29.38
N HIS A 407 -17.97 25.80 29.51
CA HIS A 407 -17.34 25.01 30.58
C HIS A 407 -16.27 24.05 30.09
N LEU A 408 -16.36 23.55 28.86
CA LEU A 408 -15.47 22.52 28.32
C LEU A 408 -14.64 23.00 27.13
N GLY A 409 -14.83 24.23 26.63
CA GLY A 409 -14.16 24.75 25.43
C GLY A 409 -12.66 24.56 25.46
N THR A 410 -11.97 25.01 26.54
CA THR A 410 -10.51 24.86 26.69
C THR A 410 -10.07 23.39 26.67
N TYR A 411 -10.87 22.48 27.20
CA TYR A 411 -10.55 21.03 27.19
C TYR A 411 -10.75 20.44 25.80
N ILE A 412 -11.77 20.89 25.06
CA ILE A 412 -12.03 20.46 23.69
C ILE A 412 -10.88 20.91 22.79
N ASP A 413 -10.44 22.18 22.90
CA ASP A 413 -9.28 22.68 22.15
C ASP A 413 -8.01 21.90 22.47
N ALA A 414 -7.72 21.70 23.75
CA ALA A 414 -6.54 20.96 24.18
C ALA A 414 -6.54 19.47 23.78
N SER A 415 -7.72 18.89 23.53
CA SER A 415 -7.89 17.48 23.15
C SER A 415 -8.37 17.29 21.72
N TYR A 416 -8.39 18.33 20.87
CA TYR A 416 -8.97 18.30 19.53
C TYR A 416 -8.38 17.16 18.68
N ASP A 417 -7.08 17.03 18.63
CA ASP A 417 -6.37 15.95 17.92
C ASP A 417 -6.75 14.56 18.43
N ALA A 418 -6.88 14.42 19.76
CA ALA A 418 -7.30 13.16 20.37
C ALA A 418 -8.76 12.84 20.02
N LEU A 419 -9.63 13.84 19.98
CA LEU A 419 -11.02 13.68 19.55
C LEU A 419 -11.10 13.27 18.08
N MET A 420 -10.33 13.89 17.19
CA MET A 420 -10.22 13.49 15.80
C MET A 420 -9.75 12.05 15.66
N LEU A 421 -8.70 11.65 16.40
CA LEU A 421 -8.17 10.29 16.38
C LEU A 421 -9.19 9.26 16.88
N ILE A 422 -10.01 9.59 17.85
CA ILE A 422 -11.07 8.70 18.36
C ILE A 422 -12.22 8.63 17.36
N LEU A 423 -12.65 9.77 16.81
CA LEU A 423 -13.83 9.88 15.97
C LEU A 423 -13.63 9.26 14.57
N ILE A 424 -12.39 9.29 14.02
CA ILE A 424 -12.11 8.76 12.67
C ILE A 424 -12.48 7.28 12.53
N TRP A 425 -12.28 6.46 13.58
CA TRP A 425 -12.51 5.01 13.49
C TRP A 425 -14.00 4.64 13.37
N PRO A 426 -14.93 5.18 14.18
CA PRO A 426 -16.34 4.95 13.95
C PRO A 426 -16.83 5.50 12.61
N LEU A 427 -16.31 6.64 12.11
CA LEU A 427 -16.67 7.17 10.79
C LEU A 427 -16.21 6.23 9.66
N ILE A 428 -14.99 5.71 9.73
CA ILE A 428 -14.52 4.66 8.82
C ILE A 428 -15.42 3.41 8.96
N GLY A 429 -15.84 3.07 10.18
CA GLY A 429 -16.78 1.99 10.45
C GLY A 429 -18.12 2.18 9.73
N VAL A 430 -18.66 3.38 9.72
CA VAL A 430 -19.87 3.75 8.95
C VAL A 430 -19.66 3.48 7.46
N MET A 431 -18.54 3.89 6.89
CA MET A 431 -18.25 3.65 5.47
C MET A 431 -18.03 2.17 5.14
N ILE A 432 -17.44 1.41 6.06
CA ILE A 432 -17.33 -0.06 5.92
C ILE A 432 -18.71 -0.69 5.79
N VAL A 433 -19.67 -0.27 6.59
CA VAL A 433 -21.05 -0.78 6.56
C VAL A 433 -21.80 -0.29 5.31
N ALA A 434 -21.69 1.01 5.00
CA ALA A 434 -22.43 1.64 3.91
C ALA A 434 -22.00 1.13 2.51
N VAL A 435 -20.71 1.08 2.23
CA VAL A 435 -20.18 0.78 0.89
C VAL A 435 -19.22 -0.41 0.84
N GLY A 436 -18.68 -0.87 1.98
CA GLY A 436 -17.66 -1.91 2.01
C GLY A 436 -18.12 -3.26 1.45
N TRP A 437 -19.40 -3.58 1.46
CA TRP A 437 -19.95 -4.80 0.88
C TRP A 437 -19.69 -4.93 -0.63
N VAL A 438 -19.43 -3.82 -1.33
CA VAL A 438 -19.06 -3.79 -2.74
C VAL A 438 -17.77 -4.61 -2.98
N GLU A 439 -16.82 -4.62 -2.04
CA GLU A 439 -15.61 -5.44 -2.13
C GLU A 439 -15.92 -6.95 -2.11
N ASP A 440 -16.91 -7.38 -1.34
CA ASP A 440 -17.32 -8.80 -1.34
C ASP A 440 -17.98 -9.19 -2.66
N VAL A 441 -18.86 -8.34 -3.21
CA VAL A 441 -19.48 -8.54 -4.53
C VAL A 441 -18.40 -8.59 -5.62
N ALA A 442 -17.48 -7.64 -5.61
CA ALA A 442 -16.34 -7.59 -6.52
C ALA A 442 -15.47 -8.85 -6.43
N ALA A 443 -15.33 -9.42 -5.24
CA ALA A 443 -14.61 -10.67 -5.01
C ALA A 443 -15.43 -11.95 -5.28
N LYS A 444 -16.69 -11.84 -5.73
CA LYS A 444 -17.67 -12.93 -5.88
C LYS A 444 -17.95 -13.68 -4.55
N ARG A 445 -17.98 -12.93 -3.45
CA ARG A 445 -18.34 -13.45 -2.13
C ARG A 445 -19.76 -13.00 -1.78
N ARG A 446 -20.38 -13.66 -0.81
CA ARG A 446 -21.63 -13.16 -0.22
C ARG A 446 -21.35 -11.83 0.49
N PRO A 447 -22.14 -10.78 0.23
CA PRO A 447 -21.97 -9.49 0.89
C PRO A 447 -22.07 -9.64 2.40
N ARG A 448 -21.16 -9.02 3.13
CA ARG A 448 -21.13 -8.96 4.59
C ARG A 448 -20.92 -7.51 4.99
N LEU A 449 -21.66 -7.02 5.96
CA LEU A 449 -21.50 -5.66 6.45
C LEU A 449 -20.21 -5.52 7.27
N TRP A 450 -19.90 -6.52 8.12
CA TRP A 450 -18.75 -6.49 9.03
C TRP A 450 -17.93 -7.79 8.98
N PRO A 451 -17.04 -7.98 7.99
CA PRO A 451 -16.31 -9.23 7.77
C PRO A 451 -15.04 -9.36 8.64
N ASN A 452 -15.20 -9.48 9.93
CA ASN A 452 -14.13 -9.56 10.92
C ASN A 452 -13.60 -10.98 11.21
N GLY A 453 -13.94 -11.96 10.40
CA GLY A 453 -13.56 -13.36 10.54
C GLY A 453 -14.76 -14.28 10.79
N ALA A 454 -14.57 -15.59 10.58
CA ALA A 454 -15.58 -16.57 11.00
C ALA A 454 -15.47 -16.79 12.50
N PRO A 455 -16.59 -16.92 13.24
CA PRO A 455 -16.53 -17.36 14.63
C PRO A 455 -15.79 -18.72 14.64
N LYS A 456 -14.79 -18.86 15.51
CA LYS A 456 -14.12 -20.16 15.74
C LYS A 456 -15.23 -21.12 16.12
N ARG A 457 -15.47 -22.14 15.29
CA ARG A 457 -16.34 -23.25 15.67
C ARG A 457 -15.67 -23.90 16.87
N THR A 458 -16.09 -23.49 18.06
CA THR A 458 -15.73 -24.19 19.29
C THR A 458 -16.17 -25.64 19.08
N GLY A 459 -15.20 -26.57 19.08
CA GLY A 459 -15.37 -27.97 18.74
C GLY A 459 -16.20 -28.77 19.74
N LYS A 460 -17.47 -28.42 19.90
CA LYS A 460 -18.46 -29.10 20.76
C LYS A 460 -19.51 -29.90 19.98
N ARG A 461 -19.25 -30.22 18.72
CA ARG A 461 -20.19 -31.04 17.92
C ARG A 461 -19.56 -32.26 17.22
N ALA A 462 -18.35 -32.68 17.60
CA ALA A 462 -17.74 -33.92 17.09
C ALA A 462 -17.84 -35.12 18.07
N ALA A 463 -18.46 -34.92 19.24
CA ALA A 463 -18.63 -36.01 20.24
C ALA A 463 -20.03 -36.67 20.25
N GLY A 464 -20.81 -36.49 19.17
CA GLY A 464 -22.20 -36.94 19.17
C GLY A 464 -22.64 -37.75 17.93
N ARG A 465 -21.70 -38.29 17.15
CA ARG A 465 -22.02 -39.38 16.23
C ARG A 465 -21.16 -40.58 16.63
N GLY A 466 -21.69 -41.33 17.58
CA GLY A 466 -21.25 -42.69 17.84
C GLY A 466 -21.30 -43.47 16.50
N THR A 467 -20.19 -44.02 16.10
CA THR A 467 -20.17 -45.10 15.11
C THR A 467 -21.14 -46.18 15.58
N PRO A 468 -22.06 -46.67 14.74
CA PRO A 468 -22.85 -47.84 15.07
C PRO A 468 -21.86 -48.97 15.30
N GLU A 469 -21.94 -49.60 16.48
CA GLU A 469 -21.20 -50.79 16.80
C GLU A 469 -21.62 -51.90 15.78
N PRO A 470 -20.71 -52.64 15.17
CA PRO A 470 -21.07 -53.70 14.22
C PRO A 470 -21.78 -54.82 15.01
N GLU A 471 -22.99 -55.10 14.63
CA GLU A 471 -23.83 -56.16 15.11
C GLU A 471 -23.07 -57.51 15.02
N PRO A 472 -22.92 -58.32 16.11
CA PRO A 472 -22.21 -59.59 16.07
C PRO A 472 -22.91 -60.56 15.10
N ALA A 473 -22.11 -61.13 14.21
CA ALA A 473 -22.55 -62.09 13.18
C ALA A 473 -23.28 -63.30 13.87
N ARG A 474 -24.55 -63.54 13.46
CA ARG A 474 -25.29 -64.73 13.85
C ARG A 474 -24.57 -66.02 13.36
N PRO A 475 -24.43 -67.04 14.18
CA PRO A 475 -23.88 -68.32 13.78
C PRO A 475 -24.80 -69.04 12.76
N PRO A 476 -24.23 -69.79 11.78
CA PRO A 476 -24.99 -70.48 10.77
C PRO A 476 -25.78 -71.62 11.38
N GLY A 477 -27.11 -71.65 11.14
CA GLY A 477 -28.00 -72.70 11.55
C GLY A 477 -27.70 -74.05 10.87
N PRO A 478 -28.06 -75.20 11.50
CA PRO A 478 -27.70 -76.54 11.03
C PRO A 478 -28.41 -76.88 9.70
N ARG A 479 -27.66 -77.36 8.70
CA ARG A 479 -28.19 -77.94 7.49
C ARG A 479 -28.93 -79.21 7.80
N ARG A 480 -30.22 -79.27 7.52
CA ARG A 480 -31.00 -80.51 7.45
C ARG A 480 -30.71 -81.23 6.13
N ARG A 481 -30.44 -82.51 6.21
CA ARG A 481 -30.39 -83.44 5.12
C ARG A 481 -31.77 -83.65 4.50
#